data_29e5e0433559228f73e33bcb41cff767
#
_entry.id   29e5e0433559228f73e33bcb41cff767
#
_cell.length_a   1.000
_cell.length_b   1.000
_cell.length_c   1.000
_cell.angle_alpha   90.00
_cell.angle_beta   90.00
_cell.angle_gamma   90.00
#
_symmetry.space_group_name_H-M   'P 1'
#
loop_
_entity.id
_entity.type
_entity.pdbx_description
1 polymer ?
#
loop_
_entity_poly.entity_id
_entity_poly.type
_entity_poly.pdbx_seq_one_letter_code
_entity_poly.pdbx_strand_id
1 'polypeptide(L)'
;MDDYSTAIPNPTFVPLNESSVVKPVLLSHGTMECYNLTESRRFYEEFLGLECVRQGKPALFVRCGMKFHIVALEAGAELRPAVVQQHWGLEVCSREEVDRVHQAAHELKESYKIGKIYDPAFMHGVYSFYFEDLDHNWWEIAYYDGYQHDDAFDFGDRFPMEAAQ
;
A
#
# COMPACT_ATOMS: atom_id res chain seq x y z
N MET A 1 -26.88 -10.20 17.27
CA MET A 1 -25.99 -9.76 16.16
C MET A 1 -25.72 -8.31 16.46
N ASP A 2 -24.57 -8.04 17.09
CA ASP A 2 -24.22 -6.67 17.49
C ASP A 2 -24.12 -5.82 16.24
N ASP A 3 -24.80 -4.70 16.26
CA ASP A 3 -24.79 -3.73 15.16
C ASP A 3 -23.42 -3.01 15.15
N TYR A 4 -22.48 -3.55 14.38
CA TYR A 4 -21.16 -2.93 14.19
C TYR A 4 -21.23 -1.63 13.39
N SER A 5 -22.39 -1.22 12.87
CA SER A 5 -22.55 0.02 12.11
C SER A 5 -22.23 1.27 12.94
N THR A 6 -22.46 1.18 14.27
CA THR A 6 -22.15 2.24 15.21
C THR A 6 -20.71 2.24 15.73
N ALA A 7 -19.97 1.13 15.49
CA ALA A 7 -18.57 1.00 15.93
C ALA A 7 -17.57 1.69 14.98
N ILE A 8 -18.03 2.16 13.82
CA ILE A 8 -17.23 2.94 12.88
C ILE A 8 -17.61 4.41 13.06
N PRO A 9 -16.89 5.17 13.90
CA PRO A 9 -17.17 6.58 14.04
C PRO A 9 -16.84 7.26 12.70
N ASN A 10 -17.81 7.89 12.12
CA ASN A 10 -17.85 8.62 10.87
C ASN A 10 -17.68 7.73 9.62
N PRO A 11 -18.53 7.93 8.63
CA PRO A 11 -18.18 7.47 7.30
C PRO A 11 -16.84 8.12 6.97
N THR A 12 -15.85 7.31 6.66
CA THR A 12 -14.55 7.79 6.19
C THR A 12 -14.69 8.45 4.82
N PHE A 13 -15.85 8.35 4.24
CA PHE A 13 -16.16 8.91 2.93
C PHE A 13 -17.66 9.23 2.80
N VAL A 14 -17.95 10.42 2.31
CA VAL A 14 -19.27 10.84 1.84
C VAL A 14 -19.18 10.96 0.32
N PRO A 15 -19.96 10.19 -0.46
CA PRO A 15 -19.92 10.27 -1.91
C PRO A 15 -20.21 11.69 -2.39
N LEU A 16 -19.31 12.30 -3.14
CA LEU A 16 -19.52 13.62 -3.76
C LEU A 16 -20.55 13.55 -4.89
N ASN A 17 -20.72 12.39 -5.51
CA ASN A 17 -21.72 12.15 -6.53
C ASN A 17 -22.91 11.40 -5.95
N GLU A 18 -23.99 12.11 -5.64
CA GLU A 18 -25.21 11.52 -5.10
C GLU A 18 -25.90 10.57 -6.07
N SER A 19 -25.64 10.67 -7.37
CA SER A 19 -26.20 9.76 -8.38
C SER A 19 -25.38 8.49 -8.62
N SER A 20 -24.22 8.32 -7.92
CA SER A 20 -23.43 7.11 -8.07
C SER A 20 -24.24 5.86 -7.72
N VAL A 21 -24.08 4.79 -8.51
CA VAL A 21 -24.80 3.53 -8.30
C VAL A 21 -24.41 2.87 -6.97
N VAL A 22 -23.11 2.84 -6.69
CA VAL A 22 -22.58 2.33 -5.43
C VAL A 22 -22.47 3.49 -4.42
N LYS A 23 -22.86 3.23 -3.19
CA LYS A 23 -22.74 4.17 -2.05
C LYS A 23 -21.65 3.65 -1.09
N PRO A 24 -20.38 3.77 -1.44
CA PRO A 24 -19.32 3.26 -0.59
C PRO A 24 -19.18 4.13 0.67
N VAL A 25 -18.76 3.50 1.74
CA VAL A 25 -18.41 4.19 3.00
C VAL A 25 -16.92 4.06 3.30
N LEU A 26 -16.23 3.14 2.63
CA LEU A 26 -14.83 2.82 2.87
C LEU A 26 -14.27 2.04 1.68
N LEU A 27 -13.04 2.35 1.29
CA LEU A 27 -12.20 1.43 0.51
C LEU A 27 -11.65 0.40 1.50
N SER A 28 -12.20 -0.82 1.50
CA SER A 28 -11.98 -1.78 2.58
C SER A 28 -10.65 -2.55 2.46
N HIS A 29 -10.33 -3.04 1.26
CA HIS A 29 -9.15 -3.87 1.05
C HIS A 29 -8.68 -3.87 -0.40
N GLY A 30 -7.41 -4.25 -0.56
CA GLY A 30 -6.82 -4.69 -1.82
C GLY A 30 -6.37 -6.15 -1.70
N THR A 31 -5.86 -6.73 -2.77
CA THR A 31 -5.37 -8.11 -2.78
C THR A 31 -4.03 -8.18 -3.50
N MET A 32 -3.12 -8.99 -2.99
CA MET A 32 -1.86 -9.35 -3.64
C MET A 32 -1.60 -10.84 -3.49
N GLU A 33 -0.74 -11.39 -4.32
CA GLU A 33 -0.32 -12.79 -4.24
C GLU A 33 1.01 -12.91 -3.50
N CYS A 34 1.24 -14.04 -2.83
CA CYS A 34 2.52 -14.39 -2.24
C CYS A 34 2.85 -15.87 -2.49
N TYR A 35 4.15 -16.18 -2.48
CA TYR A 35 4.63 -17.54 -2.66
C TYR A 35 4.38 -18.40 -1.41
N ASN A 36 4.69 -17.84 -0.24
CA ASN A 36 4.58 -18.55 1.04
C ASN A 36 4.23 -17.58 2.17
N LEU A 37 3.08 -17.77 2.81
CA LEU A 37 2.58 -16.88 3.86
C LEU A 37 3.53 -16.71 5.05
N THR A 38 4.33 -17.71 5.38
CA THR A 38 5.25 -17.62 6.54
C THR A 38 6.42 -16.69 6.24
N GLU A 39 7.03 -16.81 5.06
CA GLU A 39 8.14 -15.94 4.65
C GLU A 39 7.65 -14.52 4.38
N SER A 40 6.52 -14.38 3.69
CA SER A 40 5.92 -13.09 3.38
C SER A 40 5.50 -12.35 4.64
N ARG A 41 4.89 -13.04 5.61
CA ARG A 41 4.56 -12.47 6.92
C ARG A 41 5.79 -11.93 7.64
N ARG A 42 6.87 -12.69 7.65
CA ARG A 42 8.14 -12.26 8.24
C ARG A 42 8.62 -10.96 7.62
N PHE A 43 8.59 -10.86 6.29
CA PHE A 43 8.97 -9.64 5.58
C PHE A 43 8.07 -8.45 5.93
N TYR A 44 6.75 -8.64 5.92
CA TYR A 44 5.81 -7.55 6.22
C TYR A 44 5.93 -7.07 7.67
N GLU A 45 6.13 -7.96 8.63
CA GLU A 45 6.26 -7.59 10.05
C GLU A 45 7.65 -7.04 10.38
N GLU A 46 8.73 -7.70 9.96
CA GLU A 46 10.09 -7.34 10.37
C GLU A 46 10.72 -6.23 9.52
N PHE A 47 10.50 -6.24 8.20
CA PHE A 47 11.09 -5.25 7.30
C PHE A 47 10.19 -4.03 7.10
N LEU A 48 8.89 -4.24 6.81
CA LEU A 48 7.95 -3.15 6.56
C LEU A 48 7.28 -2.60 7.83
N GLY A 49 7.35 -3.29 8.95
CA GLY A 49 6.73 -2.85 10.21
C GLY A 49 5.20 -2.91 10.19
N LEU A 50 4.60 -3.75 9.35
CA LEU A 50 3.16 -3.86 9.20
C LEU A 50 2.56 -4.87 10.19
N GLU A 51 1.30 -4.67 10.53
CA GLU A 51 0.54 -5.62 11.33
C GLU A 51 -0.04 -6.72 10.44
N CYS A 52 0.21 -7.98 10.81
CA CYS A 52 -0.26 -9.14 10.07
C CYS A 52 -1.12 -10.05 10.94
N VAL A 53 -2.29 -10.45 10.43
CA VAL A 53 -3.14 -11.44 11.07
C VAL A 53 -3.59 -12.50 10.08
N ARG A 54 -3.59 -13.76 10.52
CA ARG A 54 -4.11 -14.86 9.69
C ARG A 54 -5.61 -14.90 9.80
N GLN A 55 -6.29 -14.70 8.69
CA GLN A 55 -7.75 -14.77 8.65
C GLN A 55 -8.24 -16.20 8.38
N GLY A 56 -7.51 -16.97 7.58
CA GLY A 56 -7.82 -18.36 7.23
C GLY A 56 -6.76 -18.93 6.29
N LYS A 57 -6.95 -20.15 5.82
CA LYS A 57 -6.13 -20.68 4.73
C LYS A 57 -6.79 -20.31 3.40
N PRO A 58 -6.09 -19.75 2.45
CA PRO A 58 -4.67 -19.38 2.34
C PRO A 58 -4.41 -17.87 2.46
N ALA A 59 -5.02 -17.16 3.41
CA ALA A 59 -5.01 -15.69 3.45
C ALA A 59 -4.34 -15.10 4.69
N LEU A 60 -3.60 -14.02 4.50
CA LEU A 60 -3.04 -13.15 5.52
C LEU A 60 -3.57 -11.73 5.30
N PHE A 61 -4.08 -11.10 6.36
CA PHE A 61 -4.41 -9.69 6.35
C PHE A 61 -3.20 -8.88 6.82
N VAL A 62 -2.86 -7.85 6.05
CA VAL A 62 -1.71 -6.96 6.27
C VAL A 62 -2.21 -5.53 6.31
N ARG A 63 -1.86 -4.75 7.34
CA ARG A 63 -2.29 -3.35 7.45
C ARG A 63 -1.24 -2.46 8.11
N CYS A 64 -1.40 -1.14 7.90
CA CYS A 64 -0.70 -0.08 8.61
C CYS A 64 -1.75 0.76 9.37
N GLY A 65 -2.10 0.34 10.58
CA GLY A 65 -2.93 1.08 11.53
C GLY A 65 -4.43 1.21 11.23
N MET A 66 -4.83 1.65 10.04
CA MET A 66 -6.21 2.05 9.72
C MET A 66 -7.10 0.90 9.20
N LYS A 67 -8.32 1.24 8.79
CA LYS A 67 -9.36 0.27 8.37
C LYS A 67 -9.06 -0.44 7.06
N PHE A 68 -8.29 0.18 6.15
CA PHE A 68 -7.85 -0.46 4.93
C PHE A 68 -6.82 -1.56 5.24
N HIS A 69 -6.90 -2.69 4.56
CA HIS A 69 -5.91 -3.74 4.65
C HIS A 69 -5.63 -4.37 3.28
N ILE A 70 -4.53 -5.06 3.18
CA ILE A 70 -4.19 -5.87 2.02
C ILE A 70 -4.42 -7.33 2.39
N VAL A 71 -5.04 -8.10 1.49
CA VAL A 71 -5.19 -9.54 1.60
C VAL A 71 -4.08 -10.20 0.79
N ALA A 72 -3.08 -10.76 1.46
CA ALA A 72 -2.06 -11.57 0.81
C ALA A 72 -2.56 -13.02 0.69
N LEU A 73 -2.64 -13.53 -0.55
CA LEU A 73 -3.11 -14.87 -0.87
C LEU A 73 -1.93 -15.76 -1.27
N GLU A 74 -1.79 -16.92 -0.63
CA GLU A 74 -0.76 -17.89 -0.99
C GLU A 74 -1.11 -18.55 -2.32
N ALA A 75 -0.39 -18.16 -3.35
CA ALA A 75 -0.48 -18.71 -4.72
C ALA A 75 0.58 -19.78 -4.98
N GLY A 76 1.63 -19.87 -4.15
CA GLY A 76 2.72 -20.82 -4.35
C GLY A 76 3.35 -20.69 -5.74
N ALA A 77 3.51 -21.80 -6.44
CA ALA A 77 4.11 -21.84 -7.79
C ALA A 77 3.27 -21.14 -8.87
N GLU A 78 2.01 -20.84 -8.60
CA GLU A 78 1.10 -20.14 -9.52
C GLU A 78 1.19 -18.61 -9.38
N LEU A 79 2.07 -18.10 -8.52
CA LEU A 79 2.26 -16.69 -8.28
C LEU A 79 2.55 -15.93 -9.57
N ARG A 80 1.88 -14.80 -9.74
CA ARG A 80 2.03 -13.90 -10.89
C ARG A 80 2.75 -12.62 -10.46
N PRO A 81 3.98 -12.37 -10.97
CA PRO A 81 4.70 -11.13 -10.66
C PRO A 81 3.90 -9.88 -11.00
N ALA A 82 3.86 -8.93 -10.09
CA ALA A 82 3.29 -7.61 -10.34
C ALA A 82 4.27 -6.75 -11.17
N VAL A 83 3.75 -5.70 -11.78
CA VAL A 83 4.56 -4.66 -12.42
C VAL A 83 4.67 -3.45 -11.51
N VAL A 84 5.73 -2.65 -11.64
CA VAL A 84 5.98 -1.51 -10.74
C VAL A 84 4.82 -0.50 -10.68
N GLN A 85 4.00 -0.41 -11.72
CA GLN A 85 2.79 0.44 -11.71
C GLN A 85 1.68 -0.09 -10.77
N GLN A 86 1.79 -1.33 -10.33
CA GLN A 86 0.88 -1.98 -9.37
C GLN A 86 1.60 -2.11 -8.03
N HIS A 87 1.87 -0.99 -7.36
CA HIS A 87 2.61 -0.97 -6.11
C HIS A 87 1.73 -0.55 -4.92
N TRP A 88 2.22 -0.84 -3.74
CA TRP A 88 1.69 -0.39 -2.46
C TRP A 88 2.58 0.71 -1.90
N GLY A 89 1.99 1.84 -1.56
CA GLY A 89 2.71 2.97 -0.98
C GLY A 89 2.68 2.97 0.55
N LEU A 90 3.84 3.24 1.15
CA LEU A 90 4.00 3.51 2.58
C LEU A 90 4.61 4.89 2.74
N GLU A 91 3.89 5.77 3.44
CA GLU A 91 4.38 7.10 3.76
C GLU A 91 5.24 7.07 5.03
N VAL A 92 6.36 7.79 4.98
CA VAL A 92 7.29 7.95 6.10
C VAL A 92 7.46 9.44 6.45
N CYS A 93 8.04 9.72 7.61
CA CYS A 93 8.04 11.06 8.18
C CYS A 93 9.07 12.03 7.60
N SER A 94 10.07 11.56 6.84
CA SER A 94 11.12 12.42 6.30
C SER A 94 11.86 11.80 5.13
N ARG A 95 12.64 12.63 4.39
CA ARG A 95 13.53 12.17 3.33
C ARG A 95 14.63 11.26 3.87
N GLU A 96 15.18 11.59 5.04
CA GLU A 96 16.21 10.78 5.69
C GLU A 96 15.71 9.38 6.01
N GLU A 97 14.42 9.25 6.31
CA GLU A 97 13.82 7.93 6.53
C GLU A 97 13.68 7.15 5.22
N VAL A 98 13.33 7.81 4.10
CA VAL A 98 13.35 7.19 2.76
C VAL A 98 14.75 6.66 2.44
N ASP A 99 15.79 7.49 2.63
CA ASP A 99 17.18 7.12 2.37
C ASP A 99 17.66 5.97 3.27
N ARG A 100 17.28 6.02 4.54
CA ARG A 100 17.59 4.95 5.51
C ARG A 100 16.98 3.62 5.11
N VAL A 101 15.72 3.62 4.70
CA VAL A 101 15.03 2.39 4.25
C VAL A 101 15.63 1.89 2.94
N HIS A 102 15.98 2.78 2.01
CA HIS A 102 16.66 2.41 0.78
C HIS A 102 18.01 1.71 1.06
N GLN A 103 18.82 2.28 1.95
CA GLN A 103 20.07 1.64 2.37
C GLN A 103 19.82 0.28 3.01
N ALA A 104 18.84 0.18 3.94
CA ALA A 104 18.49 -1.08 4.59
C ALA A 104 17.99 -2.13 3.58
N ALA A 105 17.26 -1.72 2.53
CA ALA A 105 16.83 -2.63 1.48
C ALA A 105 18.02 -3.26 0.74
N HIS A 106 19.07 -2.50 0.49
CA HIS A 106 20.31 -3.03 -0.10
C HIS A 106 21.08 -3.93 0.86
N GLU A 107 21.26 -3.52 2.11
CA GLU A 107 22.01 -4.27 3.13
C GLU A 107 21.34 -5.61 3.48
N LEU A 108 20.01 -5.63 3.52
CA LEU A 108 19.21 -6.80 3.92
C LEU A 108 18.62 -7.56 2.72
N LYS A 109 19.05 -7.22 1.52
CA LYS A 109 18.53 -7.77 0.27
C LYS A 109 18.45 -9.30 0.28
N GLU A 110 19.53 -9.95 0.61
CA GLU A 110 19.62 -11.41 0.64
C GLU A 110 18.78 -12.01 1.77
N SER A 111 18.77 -11.37 2.96
CA SER A 111 18.06 -11.85 4.13
C SER A 111 16.55 -11.88 3.95
N TYR A 112 16.00 -10.93 3.19
CA TYR A 112 14.57 -10.81 2.91
C TYR A 112 14.23 -11.14 1.46
N LYS A 113 15.19 -11.60 0.66
CA LYS A 113 14.98 -11.94 -0.77
C LYS A 113 14.39 -10.78 -1.56
N ILE A 114 14.79 -9.55 -1.24
CA ILE A 114 14.35 -8.35 -1.97
C ILE A 114 14.85 -8.45 -3.41
N GLY A 115 13.98 -8.18 -4.36
CA GLY A 115 14.28 -8.23 -5.78
C GLY A 115 14.97 -6.96 -6.29
N LYS A 116 14.33 -6.27 -7.18
CA LYS A 116 14.84 -5.03 -7.76
C LYS A 116 14.63 -3.86 -6.78
N ILE A 117 15.60 -2.97 -6.71
CA ILE A 117 15.55 -1.72 -5.92
C ILE A 117 15.87 -0.59 -6.87
N TYR A 118 15.04 0.44 -6.91
CA TYR A 118 15.31 1.69 -7.66
C TYR A 118 15.93 2.72 -6.74
N ASP A 119 16.70 3.65 -7.33
CA ASP A 119 17.23 4.77 -6.58
C ASP A 119 16.13 5.76 -6.16
N PRO A 120 16.27 6.43 -5.00
CA PRO A 120 15.35 7.48 -4.60
C PRO A 120 15.31 8.62 -5.60
N ALA A 121 14.12 9.14 -5.88
CA ALA A 121 13.91 10.26 -6.78
C ALA A 121 12.78 11.16 -6.28
N PHE A 122 12.82 12.43 -6.67
CA PHE A 122 11.72 13.36 -6.45
C PHE A 122 10.82 13.40 -7.68
N MET A 123 9.60 12.90 -7.55
CA MET A 123 8.61 12.86 -8.63
C MET A 123 7.23 13.20 -8.08
N HIS A 124 6.45 13.99 -8.84
CA HIS A 124 5.06 14.32 -8.52
C HIS A 124 4.83 14.95 -7.13
N GLY A 125 5.84 15.69 -6.61
CA GLY A 125 5.78 16.29 -5.26
C GLY A 125 6.16 15.31 -4.13
N VAL A 126 6.61 14.12 -4.47
CA VAL A 126 6.95 13.05 -3.51
C VAL A 126 8.39 12.64 -3.69
N TYR A 127 9.12 12.53 -2.59
CA TYR A 127 10.45 11.92 -2.57
C TYR A 127 10.30 10.46 -2.19
N SER A 128 10.61 9.55 -3.11
CA SER A 128 10.36 8.12 -2.91
C SER A 128 11.31 7.22 -3.68
N PHE A 129 11.32 5.95 -3.30
CA PHE A 129 11.91 4.89 -4.10
C PHE A 129 11.00 3.67 -4.14
N TYR A 130 11.20 2.83 -5.16
CA TYR A 130 10.44 1.59 -5.36
C TYR A 130 11.35 0.39 -5.20
N PHE A 131 10.79 -0.68 -4.65
CA PHE A 131 11.48 -1.96 -4.60
C PHE A 131 10.51 -3.13 -4.69
N GLU A 132 11.04 -4.26 -5.13
CA GLU A 132 10.31 -5.51 -5.32
C GLU A 132 10.56 -6.41 -4.10
N ASP A 133 9.50 -6.94 -3.51
CA ASP A 133 9.60 -7.89 -2.40
C ASP A 133 9.90 -9.32 -2.88
N LEU A 134 9.96 -10.27 -1.93
CA LEU A 134 10.24 -11.69 -2.19
C LEU A 134 9.17 -12.39 -3.03
N ASP A 135 7.98 -11.79 -3.13
CA ASP A 135 6.81 -12.32 -3.85
C ASP A 135 6.56 -11.56 -5.17
N HIS A 136 7.54 -10.75 -5.60
CA HIS A 136 7.42 -9.89 -6.78
C HIS A 136 6.30 -8.85 -6.70
N ASN A 137 5.84 -8.49 -5.49
CA ASN A 137 5.03 -7.30 -5.30
C ASN A 137 5.92 -6.07 -5.19
N TRP A 138 5.40 -4.92 -5.60
CA TRP A 138 6.12 -3.67 -5.57
C TRP A 138 5.66 -2.79 -4.41
N TRP A 139 6.63 -2.14 -3.78
CA TRP A 139 6.45 -1.22 -2.68
C TRP A 139 7.09 0.11 -3.00
N GLU A 140 6.41 1.20 -2.64
CA GLU A 140 6.94 2.54 -2.65
C GLU A 140 7.11 3.01 -1.20
N ILE A 141 8.30 3.51 -0.85
CA ILE A 141 8.52 4.24 0.39
C ILE A 141 8.59 5.70 0.03
N ALA A 142 7.67 6.50 0.56
CA ALA A 142 7.39 7.84 0.11
C ALA A 142 7.38 8.87 1.24
N TYR A 143 7.88 10.06 0.96
CA TYR A 143 7.75 11.24 1.79
C TYR A 143 7.16 12.39 0.98
N TYR A 144 6.02 12.92 1.43
CA TYR A 144 5.36 14.08 0.82
C TYR A 144 6.02 15.35 1.28
N ASP A 145 6.79 16.00 0.39
CA ASP A 145 7.59 17.17 0.71
C ASP A 145 6.81 18.45 0.41
N GLY A 146 6.41 19.13 1.48
CA GLY A 146 5.75 20.43 1.39
C GLY A 146 4.23 20.40 1.33
N TYR A 147 3.57 19.21 1.30
CA TYR A 147 2.13 19.10 1.43
C TYR A 147 1.72 17.79 2.09
N GLN A 148 0.47 17.72 2.52
CA GLN A 148 -0.10 16.51 3.10
C GLN A 148 -0.72 15.63 2.02
N HIS A 149 -0.82 14.33 2.27
CA HIS A 149 -1.40 13.37 1.34
C HIS A 149 -2.81 13.80 0.85
N ASP A 150 -3.64 14.32 1.76
CA ASP A 150 -5.01 14.71 1.44
C ASP A 150 -5.11 16.00 0.61
N ASP A 151 -4.07 16.82 0.55
CA ASP A 151 -4.06 18.09 -0.21
C ASP A 151 -4.34 17.85 -1.69
N ALA A 152 -3.93 16.71 -2.23
CA ALA A 152 -4.22 16.33 -3.61
C ALA A 152 -5.73 16.25 -3.89
N PHE A 153 -6.54 15.90 -2.89
CA PHE A 153 -7.99 15.85 -2.99
C PHE A 153 -8.64 17.22 -2.75
N ASP A 154 -7.98 18.12 -2.04
CA ASP A 154 -8.45 19.49 -1.80
C ASP A 154 -8.16 20.41 -2.99
N PHE A 155 -6.99 20.28 -3.62
CA PHE A 155 -6.52 21.13 -4.71
C PHE A 155 -6.58 20.46 -6.08
N GLY A 156 -6.82 19.16 -6.17
CA GLY A 156 -6.89 18.42 -7.42
C GLY A 156 -8.13 18.73 -8.25
N ASP A 157 -8.08 18.39 -9.50
CA ASP A 157 -9.21 18.51 -10.42
C ASP A 157 -10.32 17.52 -10.04
N ARG A 158 -11.47 18.05 -9.69
CA ARG A 158 -12.68 17.28 -9.37
C ARG A 158 -13.68 17.24 -10.54
N PHE A 159 -13.33 17.85 -11.64
CA PHE A 159 -14.19 17.91 -12.82
C PHE A 159 -13.79 16.84 -13.84
N PRO A 160 -14.75 16.30 -14.60
CA PRO A 160 -14.40 15.44 -15.72
C PRO A 160 -13.50 16.23 -16.67
N MET A 161 -12.37 15.65 -17.04
CA MET A 161 -11.51 16.25 -18.06
C MET A 161 -12.34 16.48 -19.31
N GLU A 162 -12.35 17.71 -19.82
CA GLU A 162 -12.90 17.97 -21.15
C GLU A 162 -12.13 17.09 -22.13
N ALA A 163 -12.87 16.38 -22.99
CA ALA A 163 -12.25 15.58 -24.02
C ALA A 163 -11.28 16.48 -24.80
N ALA A 164 -10.01 16.06 -24.84
CA ALA A 164 -9.00 16.77 -25.61
C ALA A 164 -9.53 16.97 -27.05
N GLN A 165 -9.72 18.22 -27.44
CA GLN A 165 -10.16 18.62 -28.80
C GLN A 165 -9.05 18.32 -29.80
#